data_334aaad4132046a8865afab36385e162
#
_entry.id   334aaad4132046a8865afab36385e162
#
_cell.length_a   1.000
_cell.length_b   1.000
_cell.length_c   1.000
_cell.angle_alpha   90.00
_cell.angle_beta   90.00
_cell.angle_gamma   90.00
#
_symmetry.space_group_name_H-M   'P 1'
#
loop_
_entity.id
_entity.type
_entity.pdbx_description
1 polymer ?
#
loop_
_entity_poly.entity_id
_entity_poly.type
_entity_poly.pdbx_seq_one_letter_code
_entity_poly.pdbx_strand_id
1 'polypeptide(L)'
;MKVTAGLSDVKLRGKIRCVLHLVDVLPLVGSVEIMFLQVPELDFDFHGVANLLDMPGLHGKTRQVVMEALKKKVVYPNRITIINTDKVPLHKMLSPRPIGAVKLVIVEAANLPKTDFGPFQIDPYCNIQV
;
A
#
# COMPACT_ATOMS: atom_id res chain seq x y z
N MET A 1 20.02 -31.82 4.78
CA MET A 1 18.82 -31.79 5.64
C MET A 1 17.87 -30.73 5.04
N LYS A 2 16.72 -31.13 4.48
CA LYS A 2 15.72 -30.17 3.98
C LYS A 2 14.80 -29.82 5.16
N VAL A 3 14.83 -28.58 5.58
CA VAL A 3 13.89 -28.05 6.57
C VAL A 3 12.72 -27.47 5.80
N THR A 4 11.53 -28.06 5.98
CA THR A 4 10.30 -27.57 5.35
C THR A 4 9.49 -26.83 6.41
N ALA A 5 9.29 -25.53 6.21
CA ALA A 5 8.39 -24.73 7.02
C ALA A 5 7.10 -24.46 6.24
N GLY A 6 5.96 -24.64 6.87
CA GLY A 6 4.65 -24.38 6.30
C GLY A 6 3.80 -23.49 7.21
N LEU A 7 2.87 -22.77 6.60
CA LEU A 7 1.83 -22.02 7.28
C LEU A 7 0.51 -22.77 7.10
N SER A 8 -0.26 -22.89 8.17
CA SER A 8 -1.63 -23.39 8.11
C SER A 8 -2.59 -22.47 8.86
N ASP A 9 -3.86 -22.72 8.68
CA ASP A 9 -4.96 -21.99 9.35
C ASP A 9 -4.84 -20.47 9.25
N VAL A 10 -4.37 -19.99 8.08
CA VAL A 10 -4.21 -18.56 7.83
C VAL A 10 -5.57 -17.88 7.84
N LYS A 11 -5.79 -17.03 8.82
CA LYS A 11 -6.98 -16.19 8.95
C LYS A 11 -6.58 -14.73 8.80
N LEU A 12 -7.14 -14.08 7.80
CA LEU A 12 -6.91 -12.67 7.50
C LEU A 12 -8.23 -11.92 7.59
N ARG A 13 -8.30 -10.93 8.47
CA ARG A 13 -9.51 -10.14 8.68
C ARG A 13 -9.19 -8.66 8.53
N GLY A 14 -9.94 -7.96 7.69
CA GLY A 14 -9.70 -6.53 7.47
C GLY A 14 -10.66 -5.92 6.46
N LYS A 15 -10.61 -4.57 6.34
CA LYS A 15 -11.37 -3.82 5.34
C LYS A 15 -10.55 -3.73 4.05
N ILE A 16 -11.08 -4.28 2.97
CA ILE A 16 -10.46 -4.31 1.65
C ILE A 16 -11.15 -3.28 0.75
N ARG A 17 -10.35 -2.57 -0.04
CA ARG A 17 -10.81 -1.76 -1.16
C ARG A 17 -10.38 -2.45 -2.45
N CYS A 18 -11.34 -2.69 -3.33
CA CYS A 18 -11.09 -3.12 -4.70
C CYS A 18 -11.43 -1.96 -5.64
N VAL A 19 -10.52 -1.64 -6.56
CA VAL A 19 -10.73 -0.65 -7.62
C VAL A 19 -10.63 -1.38 -8.95
N LEU A 20 -11.70 -1.32 -9.74
CA LEU A 20 -11.76 -1.87 -11.09
C LEU A 20 -11.49 -0.77 -12.11
N HIS A 21 -10.44 -0.94 -12.90
CA HIS A 21 -10.14 -0.05 -14.02
C HIS A 21 -10.79 -0.60 -15.28
N LEU A 22 -11.84 0.08 -15.73
CA LEU A 22 -12.58 -0.34 -16.91
C LEU A 22 -11.90 0.15 -18.18
N VAL A 23 -11.99 -0.66 -19.23
CA VAL A 23 -11.48 -0.37 -20.58
C VAL A 23 -12.59 -0.58 -21.61
N ASP A 24 -12.47 0.08 -22.75
CA ASP A 24 -13.49 0.04 -23.80
C ASP A 24 -13.37 -1.21 -24.71
N VAL A 25 -12.50 -2.16 -24.37
CA VAL A 25 -12.26 -3.41 -25.10
C VAL A 25 -12.47 -4.62 -24.22
N LEU A 26 -12.85 -5.75 -24.79
CA LEU A 26 -12.98 -7.00 -24.02
C LEU A 26 -11.61 -7.57 -23.63
N PRO A 27 -11.47 -8.02 -22.37
CA PRO A 27 -12.40 -7.99 -21.26
C PRO A 27 -12.56 -6.55 -20.73
N LEU A 28 -13.78 -6.11 -20.43
CA LEU A 28 -14.09 -4.72 -20.01
C LEU A 28 -13.34 -4.27 -18.76
N VAL A 29 -12.84 -5.19 -17.95
CA VAL A 29 -11.99 -4.91 -16.79
C VAL A 29 -10.53 -5.06 -17.23
N GLY A 30 -9.84 -3.95 -17.32
CA GLY A 30 -8.42 -3.90 -17.72
C GLY A 30 -7.47 -4.26 -16.58
N SER A 31 -7.73 -3.76 -15.38
CA SER A 31 -6.96 -4.11 -14.19
C SER A 31 -7.81 -4.01 -12.93
N VAL A 32 -7.34 -4.69 -11.89
CA VAL A 32 -7.94 -4.68 -10.54
C VAL A 32 -6.86 -4.26 -9.55
N GLU A 33 -7.12 -3.24 -8.76
CA GLU A 33 -6.27 -2.88 -7.63
C GLU A 33 -6.92 -3.34 -6.33
N ILE A 34 -6.13 -3.96 -5.47
CA ILE A 34 -6.58 -4.48 -4.18
C ILE A 34 -5.68 -3.91 -3.09
N MET A 35 -6.27 -3.36 -2.05
CA MET A 35 -5.56 -2.85 -0.89
C MET A 35 -6.38 -2.99 0.39
N PHE A 36 -5.70 -3.14 1.51
CA PHE A 36 -6.32 -2.96 2.83
C PHE A 36 -6.33 -1.48 3.20
N LEU A 37 -7.47 -0.99 3.69
CA LEU A 37 -7.59 0.40 4.16
C LEU A 37 -6.89 0.63 5.50
N GLN A 38 -6.76 -0.44 6.29
CA GLN A 38 -6.10 -0.47 7.59
C GLN A 38 -5.29 -1.75 7.70
N VAL A 39 -4.37 -1.79 8.64
CA VAL A 39 -3.61 -3.01 8.92
C VAL A 39 -4.58 -4.15 9.28
N PRO A 40 -4.58 -5.27 8.52
CA PRO A 40 -5.46 -6.39 8.82
C PRO A 40 -5.02 -7.13 10.06
N GLU A 41 -5.97 -7.82 10.69
CA GLU A 41 -5.68 -8.84 11.69
C GLU A 41 -5.24 -10.11 10.97
N LEU A 42 -4.10 -10.65 11.35
CA LEU A 42 -3.54 -11.86 10.79
C LEU A 42 -3.33 -12.89 11.90
N ASP A 43 -3.88 -14.06 11.70
CA ASP A 43 -3.66 -15.22 12.53
C ASP A 43 -3.25 -16.41 11.67
N PHE A 44 -2.30 -17.21 12.14
CA PHE A 44 -1.80 -18.37 11.42
C PHE A 44 -1.01 -19.29 12.35
N ASP A 45 -1.01 -20.57 12.01
CA ASP A 45 -0.24 -21.60 12.66
C ASP A 45 0.95 -22.04 11.80
N PHE A 46 2.07 -22.36 12.45
CA PHE A 46 3.26 -22.88 11.80
C PHE A 46 3.32 -24.40 11.92
N HIS A 47 3.70 -25.07 10.83
CA HIS A 47 3.97 -26.50 10.82
C HIS A 47 5.38 -26.80 10.30
N GLY A 48 5.94 -27.91 10.78
CA GLY A 48 7.19 -28.48 10.23
C GLY A 48 8.50 -27.98 10.83
N VAL A 49 8.47 -27.04 11.76
CA VAL A 49 9.67 -26.50 12.44
C VAL A 49 9.50 -26.58 13.96
N ALA A 50 8.88 -27.66 14.43
CA ALA A 50 8.45 -27.82 15.83
C ALA A 50 9.55 -27.49 16.86
N ASN A 51 10.80 -27.85 16.59
CA ASN A 51 11.88 -27.64 17.54
C ASN A 51 12.49 -26.23 17.54
N LEU A 52 12.19 -25.41 16.54
CA LEU A 52 12.70 -24.02 16.46
C LEU A 52 11.67 -23.00 16.95
N LEU A 53 10.38 -23.35 16.88
CA LEU A 53 9.29 -22.45 17.26
C LEU A 53 8.96 -22.48 18.75
N ASP A 54 9.41 -23.53 19.45
CA ASP A 54 9.32 -23.62 20.92
C ASP A 54 10.28 -22.66 21.65
N MET A 55 11.11 -21.92 20.89
CA MET A 55 11.97 -20.88 21.48
C MET A 55 11.10 -19.66 21.88
N PRO A 56 11.14 -19.27 23.16
CA PRO A 56 10.39 -18.13 23.66
C PRO A 56 10.71 -16.85 22.86
N GLY A 57 9.69 -16.20 22.32
CA GLY A 57 9.81 -14.95 21.57
C GLY A 57 9.94 -15.07 20.03
N LEU A 58 10.13 -16.26 19.47
CA LEU A 58 10.24 -16.42 18.01
C LEU A 58 8.89 -16.26 17.30
N HIS A 59 7.81 -16.76 17.89
CA HIS A 59 6.44 -16.58 17.38
C HIS A 59 6.07 -15.11 17.21
N GLY A 60 6.39 -14.27 18.19
CA GLY A 60 6.09 -12.83 18.12
C GLY A 60 6.86 -12.11 17.02
N LYS A 61 8.15 -12.42 16.87
CA LYS A 61 9.01 -11.83 15.84
C LYS A 61 8.58 -12.22 14.43
N THR A 62 8.26 -13.49 14.22
CA THR A 62 7.81 -13.98 12.90
C THR A 62 6.49 -13.33 12.49
N ARG A 63 5.53 -13.23 13.41
CA ARG A 63 4.27 -12.51 13.17
C ARG A 63 4.52 -11.04 12.79
N GLN A 64 5.43 -10.36 13.48
CA GLN A 64 5.81 -8.99 13.17
C GLN A 64 6.40 -8.86 11.76
N VAL A 65 7.32 -9.73 11.37
CA VAL A 65 7.93 -9.70 10.04
C VAL A 65 6.88 -9.89 8.93
N VAL A 66 5.97 -10.85 9.11
CA VAL A 66 4.87 -11.09 8.15
C VAL A 66 3.94 -9.88 8.08
N MET A 67 3.59 -9.29 9.23
CA MET A 67 2.76 -8.10 9.28
C MET A 67 3.42 -6.88 8.63
N GLU A 68 4.72 -6.69 8.83
CA GLU A 68 5.47 -5.62 8.16
C GLU A 68 5.54 -5.82 6.65
N ALA A 69 5.72 -7.06 6.20
CA ALA A 69 5.68 -7.39 4.78
C ALA A 69 4.31 -7.10 4.16
N LEU A 70 3.22 -7.45 4.86
CA LEU A 70 1.85 -7.12 4.44
C LEU A 70 1.63 -5.60 4.39
N LYS A 71 2.04 -4.86 5.42
CA LYS A 71 1.95 -3.40 5.44
C LYS A 71 2.61 -2.78 4.22
N LYS A 72 3.83 -3.21 3.90
CA LYS A 72 4.61 -2.69 2.78
C LYS A 72 4.06 -3.07 1.40
N LYS A 73 3.21 -4.09 1.31
CA LYS A 73 2.74 -4.62 0.02
C LYS A 73 1.29 -4.27 -0.27
N VAL A 74 0.41 -4.32 0.73
CA VAL A 74 -1.04 -4.37 0.49
C VAL A 74 -1.84 -3.38 1.34
N VAL A 75 -1.21 -2.69 2.31
CA VAL A 75 -1.91 -1.71 3.14
C VAL A 75 -1.74 -0.32 2.54
N TYR A 76 -2.84 0.43 2.43
CA TYR A 76 -2.84 1.80 1.92
C TYR A 76 -1.68 2.64 2.52
N PRO A 77 -0.91 3.38 1.69
CA PRO A 77 -1.12 3.71 0.27
C PRO A 77 -0.65 2.61 -0.71
N ASN A 78 -0.07 1.51 -0.22
CA ASN A 78 0.38 0.42 -1.07
C ASN A 78 -0.80 -0.42 -1.57
N ARG A 79 -0.64 -0.99 -2.76
CA ARG A 79 -1.69 -1.76 -3.43
C ARG A 79 -1.07 -2.84 -4.32
N ILE A 80 -1.81 -3.90 -4.54
CA ILE A 80 -1.50 -4.91 -5.54
C ILE A 80 -2.35 -4.61 -6.75
N THR A 81 -1.73 -4.51 -7.92
CA THR A 81 -2.40 -4.33 -9.20
C THR A 81 -2.31 -5.62 -10.00
N ILE A 82 -3.46 -6.16 -10.36
CA ILE A 82 -3.59 -7.35 -11.23
C ILE A 82 -4.03 -6.84 -12.59
N ILE A 83 -3.21 -7.08 -13.60
CA ILE A 83 -3.49 -6.72 -14.99
C ILE A 83 -4.23 -7.87 -15.63
N ASN A 84 -5.41 -7.61 -16.20
CA ASN A 84 -6.27 -8.60 -16.81
C ASN A 84 -6.18 -8.62 -18.36
N THR A 85 -5.61 -7.57 -18.96
CA THR A 85 -5.41 -7.46 -20.40
C THR A 85 -4.13 -6.70 -20.72
N ASP A 86 -3.45 -7.13 -21.77
CA ASP A 86 -2.28 -6.46 -22.37
C ASP A 86 -2.67 -5.56 -23.56
N LYS A 87 -3.94 -5.59 -23.99
CA LYS A 87 -4.44 -4.82 -25.13
C LYS A 87 -4.43 -3.32 -24.90
N VAL A 88 -4.42 -2.87 -23.64
CA VAL A 88 -4.40 -1.46 -23.24
C VAL A 88 -3.16 -1.19 -22.43
N PRO A 89 -2.37 -0.16 -22.76
CA PRO A 89 -1.16 0.18 -21.99
C PRO A 89 -1.48 0.50 -20.54
N LEU A 90 -0.63 0.04 -19.63
CA LEU A 90 -0.82 0.16 -18.18
C LEU A 90 -1.06 1.60 -17.71
N HIS A 91 -0.34 2.55 -18.29
CA HIS A 91 -0.51 3.97 -17.93
C HIS A 91 -1.90 4.52 -18.25
N LYS A 92 -2.59 3.98 -19.28
CA LYS A 92 -3.98 4.36 -19.58
C LYS A 92 -4.98 3.71 -18.64
N MET A 93 -4.65 2.53 -18.10
CA MET A 93 -5.51 1.84 -17.14
C MET A 93 -5.42 2.44 -15.74
N LEU A 94 -4.22 2.81 -15.30
CA LEU A 94 -3.98 3.30 -13.93
C LEU A 94 -4.17 4.81 -13.77
N SER A 95 -4.14 5.56 -14.87
CA SER A 95 -4.38 7.00 -14.84
C SER A 95 -5.86 7.28 -15.08
N PRO A 96 -6.60 7.84 -14.12
CA PRO A 96 -7.97 8.25 -14.34
C PRO A 96 -8.01 9.26 -15.49
N ARG A 97 -9.00 9.15 -16.38
CA ARG A 97 -9.21 10.17 -17.43
C ARG A 97 -9.46 11.51 -16.76
N PRO A 98 -8.67 12.55 -17.04
CA PRO A 98 -8.88 13.86 -16.44
C PRO A 98 -10.24 14.40 -16.90
N ILE A 99 -11.07 14.79 -15.94
CA ILE A 99 -12.35 15.44 -16.19
C ILE A 99 -12.13 16.91 -16.54
N GLY A 100 -11.02 17.48 -16.09
CA GLY A 100 -10.61 18.84 -16.32
C GLY A 100 -9.22 19.10 -15.77
N ALA A 101 -8.72 20.30 -15.97
CA ALA A 101 -7.46 20.77 -15.40
C ALA A 101 -7.71 22.06 -14.63
N VAL A 102 -7.21 22.15 -13.41
CA VAL A 102 -7.22 23.37 -12.59
C VAL A 102 -5.79 23.92 -12.58
N LYS A 103 -5.63 25.16 -13.04
CA LYS A 103 -4.37 25.87 -12.90
C LYS A 103 -4.39 26.64 -11.58
N LEU A 104 -3.56 26.23 -10.66
CA LEU A 104 -3.38 26.91 -9.39
C LEU A 104 -2.12 27.79 -9.48
N VAL A 105 -2.26 29.06 -9.14
CA VAL A 105 -1.15 30.02 -9.10
C VAL A 105 -1.06 30.54 -7.67
N ILE A 106 0.03 30.21 -6.98
CA ILE A 106 0.35 30.80 -5.68
C ILE A 106 0.98 32.15 -5.95
N VAL A 107 0.29 33.23 -5.56
CA VAL A 107 0.73 34.60 -5.86
C VAL A 107 1.64 35.13 -4.76
N GLU A 108 1.33 34.85 -3.49
CA GLU A 108 2.06 35.41 -2.37
C GLU A 108 1.86 34.55 -1.11
N ALA A 109 2.85 34.55 -0.24
CA ALA A 109 2.76 34.05 1.13
C ALA A 109 3.30 35.12 2.07
N ALA A 110 2.45 35.68 2.93
CA ALA A 110 2.78 36.74 3.87
C ALA A 110 2.68 36.25 5.31
N ASN A 111 3.40 36.93 6.22
CA ASN A 111 3.36 36.69 7.68
C ASN A 111 3.70 35.25 8.09
N LEU A 112 4.62 34.62 7.37
CA LEU A 112 5.07 33.26 7.72
C LEU A 112 5.81 33.28 9.07
N PRO A 113 5.45 32.40 10.02
CA PRO A 113 6.14 32.32 11.29
C PRO A 113 7.57 31.82 11.10
N LYS A 114 8.54 32.43 11.76
CA LYS A 114 9.91 31.93 11.80
C LYS A 114 9.98 30.75 12.74
N THR A 115 10.02 29.53 12.21
CA THR A 115 10.06 28.29 12.98
C THR A 115 11.45 27.66 13.07
N ASP A 116 12.40 28.10 12.23
CA ASP A 116 13.73 27.52 12.17
C ASP A 116 14.71 28.22 13.12
N PHE A 117 15.47 27.39 13.85
CA PHE A 117 16.55 27.88 14.70
C PHE A 117 17.77 28.28 13.82
N GLY A 118 17.91 29.58 13.54
CA GLY A 118 19.07 30.10 12.83
C GLY A 118 18.85 31.49 12.24
N PRO A 119 19.93 32.19 11.84
CA PRO A 119 19.82 33.53 11.26
C PRO A 119 19.31 33.56 9.81
N PHE A 120 19.08 32.38 9.18
CA PHE A 120 18.83 32.27 7.76
C PHE A 120 17.60 31.45 7.44
N GLN A 121 16.78 32.01 6.59
CA GLN A 121 15.73 31.50 5.70
C GLN A 121 14.77 30.44 6.24
N ILE A 122 13.51 30.83 6.15
CA ILE A 122 12.35 29.93 6.24
C ILE A 122 12.24 29.22 4.88
N ASP A 123 12.11 27.88 4.89
CA ASP A 123 11.82 27.08 3.69
C ASP A 123 10.32 26.74 3.65
N PRO A 124 9.46 27.67 3.22
CA PRO A 124 8.02 27.42 3.19
C PRO A 124 7.66 26.47 2.06
N TYR A 125 6.80 25.51 2.34
CA TYR A 125 6.22 24.65 1.33
C TYR A 125 4.69 24.76 1.34
N CYS A 126 4.07 24.54 0.19
CA CYS A 126 2.63 24.53 0.03
C CYS A 126 2.15 23.11 -0.25
N ASN A 127 1.20 22.63 0.55
CA ASN A 127 0.52 21.35 0.32
C ASN A 127 -0.87 21.61 -0.25
N ILE A 128 -1.10 21.09 -1.44
CA ILE A 128 -2.38 21.25 -2.16
C ILE A 128 -3.06 19.90 -2.20
N GLN A 129 -4.29 19.82 -1.67
CA GLN A 129 -5.18 18.68 -1.78
C GLN A 129 -6.37 19.06 -2.65
N VAL A 130 -6.68 18.22 -3.65
CA VAL A 130 -7.84 18.35 -4.53
C VAL A 130 -8.78 17.18 -4.29
#